data_0de671e7c9e9315e1266e13be4804d92
#
_entry.id   0de671e7c9e9315e1266e13be4804d92
#
_cell.length_a   1.000
_cell.length_b   1.000
_cell.length_c   1.000
_cell.angle_alpha   90.00
_cell.angle_beta   90.00
_cell.angle_gamma   90.00
#
_symmetry.space_group_name_H-M   'P 1'
#
loop_
_entity.id
_entity.type
_entity.pdbx_description
1 polymer ?
#
loop_
_entity_poly.entity_id
_entity_poly.type
_entity_poly.pdbx_seq_one_letter_code
_entity_poly.pdbx_strand_id
1 'polypeptide(L)'
;MEYSLIEVPRQAGVCVRRAREARHMSRSQLARQCGVSERSIASLELGDARGIRLDKLLAVLGSLDLVLAIGGDGGKGVDARQVEDALGSEHDAPTEGNSKGAGRDYGDVLSDFLARQGMGKV
;
A
#
# COMPACT_ATOMS: atom_id res chain seq x y z
N MET A 1 13.30 7.23 4.16
CA MET A 1 12.12 6.68 3.45
C MET A 1 11.52 7.78 2.61
N GLU A 2 11.22 7.45 1.37
CA GLU A 2 10.65 8.43 0.48
C GLU A 2 9.19 8.18 0.31
N TYR A 3 8.43 9.23 0.18
CA TYR A 3 7.00 9.12 -0.01
C TYR A 3 6.61 9.80 -1.29
N SER A 4 5.60 9.25 -1.95
CA SER A 4 5.07 9.83 -3.16
C SER A 4 3.62 10.18 -2.95
N LEU A 5 3.23 11.34 -3.41
CA LEU A 5 1.85 11.75 -3.33
C LEU A 5 1.11 11.16 -4.51
N ILE A 6 0.04 10.43 -4.24
CA ILE A 6 -0.75 9.81 -5.28
C ILE A 6 -2.10 10.49 -5.33
N GLU A 7 -2.34 11.19 -6.40
CA GLU A 7 -3.62 11.86 -6.59
C GLU A 7 -4.40 11.25 -7.75
N VAL A 8 -3.73 10.58 -8.63
CA VAL A 8 -4.37 9.91 -9.74
C VAL A 8 -3.77 8.52 -9.93
N PRO A 9 -4.51 7.60 -10.52
CA PRO A 9 -4.01 6.22 -10.64
C PRO A 9 -2.69 6.06 -11.35
N ARG A 10 -2.42 6.94 -12.30
CA ARG A 10 -1.19 6.84 -13.06
C ARG A 10 0.04 6.99 -12.17
N GLN A 11 -0.07 7.80 -11.13
CA GLN A 11 1.06 7.99 -10.23
C GLN A 11 1.39 6.71 -9.48
N ALA A 12 0.38 5.95 -9.11
CA ALA A 12 0.62 4.67 -8.46
C ALA A 12 1.34 3.73 -9.41
N GLY A 13 0.94 3.75 -10.68
CA GLY A 13 1.60 2.90 -11.67
C GLY A 13 3.06 3.24 -11.86
N VAL A 14 3.39 4.53 -11.84
CA VAL A 14 4.78 4.97 -11.97
C VAL A 14 5.59 4.49 -10.77
N CYS A 15 5.02 4.56 -9.58
CA CYS A 15 5.72 4.11 -8.38
C CYS A 15 5.99 2.61 -8.45
N VAL A 16 5.02 1.84 -8.90
CA VAL A 16 5.18 0.40 -9.04
C VAL A 16 6.26 0.09 -10.05
N ARG A 17 6.22 0.78 -11.19
CA ARG A 17 7.20 0.52 -12.23
C ARG A 17 8.61 0.84 -11.76
N ARG A 18 8.79 1.96 -11.10
CA ARG A 18 10.10 2.34 -10.61
C ARG A 18 10.65 1.34 -9.60
N ALA A 19 9.79 0.91 -8.69
CA ALA A 19 10.23 -0.06 -7.68
C ALA A 19 10.57 -1.40 -8.32
N ARG A 20 9.78 -1.80 -9.32
CA ARG A 20 10.04 -3.04 -10.02
C ARG A 20 11.37 -2.97 -10.77
N GLU A 21 11.58 -1.89 -11.50
CA GLU A 21 12.79 -1.72 -12.27
C GLU A 21 14.02 -1.63 -11.37
N ALA A 22 13.88 -0.98 -10.23
CA ALA A 22 14.99 -0.89 -9.29
C ALA A 22 15.39 -2.26 -8.76
N ARG A 23 14.48 -3.23 -8.80
CA ARG A 23 14.79 -4.57 -8.38
C ARG A 23 15.11 -5.48 -9.55
N HIS A 24 15.21 -4.92 -10.73
CA HIS A 24 15.53 -5.68 -11.93
C HIS A 24 14.56 -6.82 -12.18
N MET A 25 13.29 -6.57 -11.89
CA MET A 25 12.24 -7.57 -12.09
C MET A 25 11.48 -7.29 -13.36
N SER A 26 11.07 -8.35 -14.05
CA SER A 26 10.17 -8.20 -15.16
C SER A 26 8.74 -8.13 -14.64
N ARG A 27 7.81 -7.71 -15.48
CA ARG A 27 6.40 -7.70 -15.11
C ARG A 27 5.93 -9.12 -14.82
N SER A 28 6.41 -10.07 -15.57
CA SER A 28 6.07 -11.46 -15.38
C SER A 28 6.52 -11.97 -14.01
N GLN A 29 7.71 -11.59 -13.62
CA GLN A 29 8.22 -11.99 -12.32
C GLN A 29 7.42 -11.38 -11.19
N LEU A 30 7.10 -10.10 -11.31
CA LEU A 30 6.30 -9.45 -10.30
C LEU A 30 4.91 -10.07 -10.22
N ALA A 31 4.31 -10.35 -11.37
CA ALA A 31 2.99 -10.94 -11.40
C ALA A 31 2.97 -12.28 -10.69
N ARG A 32 3.97 -13.09 -10.92
CA ARG A 32 4.05 -14.37 -10.22
C ARG A 32 4.23 -14.22 -8.74
N GLN A 33 5.02 -13.26 -8.35
CA GLN A 33 5.32 -13.07 -6.95
C GLN A 33 4.11 -12.56 -6.16
N CYS A 34 3.31 -11.71 -6.75
CA CYS A 34 2.18 -11.16 -6.03
C CYS A 34 0.85 -11.83 -6.36
N GLY A 35 0.85 -12.79 -7.26
CA GLY A 35 -0.37 -13.55 -7.52
C GLY A 35 -1.39 -12.82 -8.37
N VAL A 36 -0.98 -11.83 -9.15
CA VAL A 36 -1.88 -11.15 -10.07
C VAL A 36 -1.40 -11.41 -11.50
N SER A 37 -2.23 -11.13 -12.48
CA SER A 37 -1.85 -11.40 -13.85
C SER A 37 -0.86 -10.36 -14.35
N GLU A 38 -0.05 -10.78 -15.30
CA GLU A 38 0.90 -9.87 -15.92
C GLU A 38 0.17 -8.72 -16.59
N ARG A 39 -0.99 -9.00 -17.15
CA ARG A 39 -1.81 -7.98 -17.77
C ARG A 39 -2.23 -6.92 -16.76
N SER A 40 -2.56 -7.34 -15.54
CA SER A 40 -2.92 -6.40 -14.49
C SER A 40 -1.73 -5.52 -14.13
N ILE A 41 -0.55 -6.08 -14.06
CA ILE A 41 0.65 -5.31 -13.78
C ILE A 41 0.89 -4.29 -14.89
N ALA A 42 0.75 -4.72 -16.13
CA ALA A 42 0.96 -3.82 -17.27
C ALA A 42 -0.05 -2.68 -17.26
N SER A 43 -1.31 -2.99 -17.02
CA SER A 43 -2.34 -1.97 -16.93
C SER A 43 -2.07 -0.98 -15.83
N LEU A 44 -1.63 -1.47 -14.70
CA LEU A 44 -1.34 -0.61 -13.57
C LEU A 44 -0.21 0.35 -13.91
N GLU A 45 0.85 -0.15 -14.50
CA GLU A 45 2.00 0.68 -14.82
C GLU A 45 1.71 1.69 -15.92
N LEU A 46 0.79 1.37 -16.80
CA LEU A 46 0.41 2.29 -17.85
C LEU A 46 -0.63 3.32 -17.41
N GLY A 47 -1.14 3.16 -16.21
CA GLY A 47 -2.13 4.09 -15.71
C GLY A 47 -3.54 3.76 -16.14
N ASP A 48 -3.76 2.58 -16.72
CA ASP A 48 -5.07 2.18 -17.20
C ASP A 48 -5.89 1.40 -16.18
N ALA A 49 -5.32 1.08 -15.07
CA ALA A 49 -6.00 0.23 -14.08
C ALA A 49 -6.82 1.07 -13.12
N ARG A 50 -7.77 1.83 -13.66
CA ARG A 50 -8.56 2.72 -12.81
C ARG A 50 -9.44 1.98 -11.85
N GLY A 51 -9.86 0.79 -12.21
CA GLY A 51 -10.73 0.00 -11.35
C GLY A 51 -10.04 -1.15 -10.69
N ILE A 52 -8.75 -1.06 -10.48
CA ILE A 52 -8.05 -2.18 -9.86
C ILE A 52 -8.59 -2.39 -8.45
N ARG A 53 -8.75 -3.63 -8.07
CA ARG A 53 -9.20 -3.95 -6.72
C ARG A 53 -8.11 -3.58 -5.75
N LEU A 54 -8.52 -3.07 -4.62
CA LEU A 54 -7.58 -2.62 -3.61
C LEU A 54 -6.71 -3.77 -3.12
N ASP A 55 -7.27 -4.95 -2.94
CA ASP A 55 -6.50 -6.08 -2.47
C ASP A 55 -5.40 -6.45 -3.46
N LYS A 56 -5.67 -6.32 -4.75
CA LYS A 56 -4.65 -6.59 -5.74
C LYS A 56 -3.56 -5.53 -5.70
N LEU A 57 -3.95 -4.28 -5.56
CA LEU A 57 -2.99 -3.20 -5.48
C LEU A 57 -2.09 -3.40 -4.26
N LEU A 58 -2.68 -3.74 -3.13
CA LEU A 58 -1.89 -3.94 -1.92
C LEU A 58 -0.94 -5.13 -2.06
N ALA A 59 -1.35 -6.18 -2.76
CA ALA A 59 -0.48 -7.31 -3.00
C ALA A 59 0.73 -6.92 -3.85
N VAL A 60 0.50 -6.10 -4.87
CA VAL A 60 1.59 -5.63 -5.71
C VAL A 60 2.54 -4.76 -4.90
N LEU A 61 2.01 -3.83 -4.14
CA LEU A 61 2.84 -2.94 -3.33
C LEU A 61 3.64 -3.74 -2.31
N GLY A 62 2.99 -4.71 -1.67
CA GLY A 62 3.67 -5.53 -0.68
C GLY A 62 4.82 -6.32 -1.26
N SER A 63 4.67 -6.80 -2.48
CA SER A 63 5.75 -7.55 -3.14
C SER A 63 6.95 -6.66 -3.44
N LEU A 64 6.74 -5.37 -3.49
CA LEU A 64 7.81 -4.43 -3.77
C LEU A 64 8.26 -3.70 -2.52
N ASP A 65 7.80 -4.14 -1.36
CA ASP A 65 8.08 -3.49 -0.08
C ASP A 65 7.64 -2.03 -0.06
N LEU A 66 6.57 -1.76 -0.76
CA LEU A 66 5.96 -0.44 -0.73
C LEU A 66 4.77 -0.46 0.22
N VAL A 67 4.50 0.68 0.80
CA VAL A 67 3.45 0.81 1.78
C VAL A 67 2.47 1.86 1.31
N LEU A 68 1.20 1.58 1.40
CA LEU A 68 0.18 2.56 1.10
C LEU A 68 -0.20 3.25 2.41
N ALA A 69 -0.16 4.56 2.40
CA ALA A 69 -0.50 5.33 3.58
C ALA A 69 -1.54 6.37 3.24
N ILE A 70 -2.38 6.70 4.20
CA ILE A 70 -3.40 7.69 4.03
C ILE A 70 -3.17 8.78 5.07
N GLY A 71 -3.05 10.00 4.61
CA GLY A 71 -2.85 11.12 5.49
C GLY A 71 -4.04 12.05 5.44
N GLY A 72 -4.25 12.76 6.49
CA GLY A 72 -5.34 13.75 6.54
C GLY A 72 -5.23 14.59 7.78
N ASP A 73 -6.04 15.63 7.82
CA ASP A 73 -5.92 16.62 8.86
C ASP A 73 -6.50 16.22 10.15
N GLY A 74 -7.05 15.36 10.47
CA GLY A 74 -7.63 15.18 11.75
C GLY A 74 -7.81 13.81 12.14
N GLY A 75 -7.25 12.97 11.41
CA GLY A 75 -7.50 11.64 11.73
C GLY A 75 -6.42 11.00 12.50
N LYS A 76 -6.79 10.22 13.44
CA LYS A 76 -5.84 9.31 13.98
C LYS A 76 -5.81 8.13 13.06
N GLY A 77 -4.67 7.56 12.90
CA GLY A 77 -4.55 6.38 12.08
C GLY A 77 -5.46 5.27 12.59
N VAL A 78 -5.89 4.42 11.70
CA VAL A 78 -6.76 3.32 12.06
C VAL A 78 -5.90 2.07 12.09
N ASP A 79 -5.83 1.43 13.22
CA ASP A 79 -5.05 0.20 13.30
C ASP A 79 -5.96 -1.00 13.04
N ALA A 80 -5.37 -2.16 12.98
CA ALA A 80 -6.13 -3.36 12.63
C ALA A 80 -7.24 -3.64 13.61
N ARG A 81 -7.03 -3.31 14.86
CA ARG A 81 -8.06 -3.56 15.87
C ARG A 81 -9.24 -2.67 15.66
N GLN A 82 -9.00 -1.42 15.30
CA GLN A 82 -10.08 -0.50 15.05
C GLN A 82 -10.90 -0.92 13.84
N VAL A 83 -10.25 -1.52 12.88
CA VAL A 83 -10.97 -2.01 11.71
C VAL A 83 -11.92 -3.13 12.11
N GLU A 84 -11.45 -4.03 12.95
CA GLU A 84 -12.28 -5.12 13.39
C GLU A 84 -13.48 -4.62 14.17
N ASP A 85 -13.27 -3.66 15.04
CA ASP A 85 -14.36 -3.10 15.78
C ASP A 85 -15.38 -2.43 14.89
N ALA A 86 -14.94 -1.73 13.87
CA ALA A 86 -15.81 -1.02 12.98
C ALA A 86 -16.62 -1.97 12.11
N LEU A 87 -16.05 -3.09 11.74
CA LEU A 87 -16.73 -4.03 10.88
C LEU A 87 -17.59 -5.03 11.61
N GLY A 88 -17.44 -5.11 12.90
CA GLY A 88 -18.19 -6.06 13.66
C GLY A 88 -17.56 -7.42 13.63
N SER A 89 -18.21 -8.34 14.24
CA SER A 89 -17.59 -9.60 14.43
C SER A 89 -17.87 -10.58 13.32
N GLU A 90 -18.48 -10.14 12.28
CA GLU A 90 -18.73 -11.03 11.24
C GLU A 90 -17.56 -11.42 10.46
N HIS A 91 -16.50 -10.73 10.65
CA HIS A 91 -15.37 -10.95 9.85
C HIS A 91 -14.55 -12.00 10.42
N ASP A 92 -14.30 -13.01 9.69
CA ASP A 92 -13.43 -13.99 10.08
C ASP A 92 -12.12 -13.49 10.20
N ALA A 93 -11.63 -13.50 11.27
CA ALA A 93 -10.38 -12.99 11.51
C ALA A 93 -9.37 -13.70 10.82
N PRO A 94 -8.80 -13.17 10.00
CA PRO A 94 -7.90 -13.84 9.32
C PRO A 94 -6.69 -13.97 9.95
N THR A 95 -6.04 -14.17 9.93
CA THR A 95 -4.81 -14.26 9.76
C THR A 95 -4.09 -13.80 10.87
N GLU A 96 -3.94 -14.59 11.75
CA GLU A 96 -3.05 -14.30 12.73
C GLU A 96 -1.69 -14.18 12.27
N GLY A 97 -1.35 -14.70 11.19
CA GLY A 97 -0.02 -14.57 10.68
C GLY A 97 0.41 -13.19 10.50
N ASN A 98 -0.52 -12.36 10.22
CA ASN A 98 -0.17 -11.02 10.02
C ASN A 98 0.09 -10.28 11.23
N SER A 99 -0.34 -10.75 12.32
CA SER A 99 -0.16 -10.00 13.51
C SER A 99 1.27 -9.85 13.90
N LYS A 100 2.12 -10.68 13.38
CA LYS A 100 3.47 -10.47 13.69
C LYS A 100 4.09 -9.37 12.99
N GLY A 101 3.69 -9.15 11.79
CA GLY A 101 4.24 -8.04 11.09
C GLY A 101 3.71 -6.78 11.59
N ALA A 102 2.69 -6.89 12.37
CA ALA A 102 2.07 -5.72 12.78
C ALA A 102 2.70 -5.10 13.95
N GLY A 103 3.78 -5.52 14.33
CA GLY A 103 4.45 -4.81 15.36
C GLY A 103 4.72 -3.39 15.00
N ARG A 104 4.59 -3.02 13.76
CA ARG A 104 4.78 -1.68 13.40
C ARG A 104 3.50 -0.96 13.53
N ASP A 105 3.53 0.08 14.27
CA ASP A 105 2.43 0.96 14.40
C ASP A 105 2.39 1.83 13.19
N TYR A 106 1.38 1.72 12.38
CA TYR A 106 1.25 2.55 11.21
C TYR A 106 1.12 4.02 11.58
N GLY A 107 0.65 4.30 12.77
CA GLY A 107 0.60 5.66 13.25
C GLY A 107 1.97 6.27 13.36
N ASP A 108 2.93 5.47 13.80
CA ASP A 108 4.29 5.96 13.90
C ASP A 108 4.88 6.23 12.53
N VAL A 109 4.59 5.37 11.56
CA VAL A 109 5.08 5.58 10.22
C VAL A 109 4.53 6.87 9.65
N LEU A 110 3.25 7.11 9.86
CA LEU A 110 2.61 8.30 9.35
C LEU A 110 3.13 9.54 10.07
N SER A 111 3.32 9.46 11.36
CA SER A 111 3.86 10.57 12.12
C SER A 111 5.27 10.92 11.65
N ASP A 112 6.07 9.92 11.40
CA ASP A 112 7.41 10.13 10.92
C ASP A 112 7.37 10.78 9.54
N PHE A 113 6.45 10.34 8.70
CA PHE A 113 6.29 10.92 7.39
C PHE A 113 5.91 12.40 7.51
N LEU A 114 4.92 12.71 8.32
CA LEU A 114 4.46 14.08 8.45
C LEU A 114 5.53 14.97 9.04
N ALA A 115 6.29 14.44 9.97
CA ALA A 115 7.38 15.20 10.56
C ALA A 115 8.44 15.54 9.53
N ARG A 116 8.72 14.62 8.64
CA ARG A 116 9.70 14.89 7.61
C ARG A 116 9.23 15.89 6.60
N GLN A 117 7.93 15.93 6.37
CA GLN A 117 7.39 16.91 5.45
C GLN A 117 7.17 18.26 6.11
N GLY A 118 7.37 18.32 7.39
CA GLY A 118 7.13 19.55 8.10
C GLY A 118 5.68 19.85 8.31
N MET A 119 4.81 18.92 8.03
CA MET A 119 3.41 19.16 8.15
C MET A 119 2.87 18.84 9.49
N GLY A 120 3.49 18.02 10.21
CA GLY A 120 3.03 17.60 11.49
C GLY A 120 3.19 18.62 12.56
N LYS A 121 3.76 19.76 12.25
CA LYS A 121 4.00 20.72 13.23
C LYS A 121 2.98 21.71 13.33
N VAL A 122 1.98 21.64 12.71
CA VAL A 122 1.02 22.68 12.75
C VAL A 122 0.29 22.73 14.05
#